data_3295fe49bb9184289f820446ae15bba5
#
_entry.id   3295fe49bb9184289f820446ae15bba5
#
_cell.length_a   1.000
_cell.length_b   1.000
_cell.length_c   1.000
_cell.angle_alpha   90.00
_cell.angle_beta   90.00
_cell.angle_gamma   90.00
#
_symmetry.space_group_name_H-M   'P 1'
#
loop_
_entity.id
_entity.type
_entity.pdbx_description
1 polymer ?
#
loop_
_entity_poly.entity_id
_entity_poly.type
_entity_poly.pdbx_seq_one_letter_code
_entity_poly.pdbx_strand_id
1 'polypeptide(L)'
;MKQNMRADSVLFIRSLCKSFGGIKATDDVSLSVCRGGIHAVIGPNGAGKTTLIAQLSGQIRPDSGDIEFDGRSILRAGMAQRARAGLARSFQITSVFREMTILENAMLAVQGAQGHSYRFWAPVHQDQDLADIAMDHLMTVGLHHRSGRIVSSVSHGEQRQLEVAMALAMQPKMLLLDEPMAGIGKEETFRMIEILSLVGAEKTILMVEHDMDAVFSLADQLSVMVNGRVIATDSVAKIRSNPEVQKSYLGGSCAKD
;
A
#
# COMPACT_ATOMS: atom_id res chain seq x y z
N MET A 1 -7.02 -24.40 -14.11
CA MET A 1 -6.70 -22.95 -13.99
C MET A 1 -6.49 -22.46 -12.56
N LYS A 2 -7.29 -22.83 -11.56
CA LYS A 2 -7.14 -22.35 -10.16
C LYS A 2 -5.85 -22.76 -9.42
N GLN A 3 -5.20 -23.87 -9.78
CA GLN A 3 -3.96 -24.33 -9.16
C GLN A 3 -2.72 -23.58 -9.64
N ASN A 4 -2.66 -23.12 -10.90
CA ASN A 4 -1.53 -22.33 -11.42
C ASN A 4 -1.50 -20.89 -10.88
N MET A 5 -2.66 -20.28 -10.58
CA MET A 5 -2.71 -18.94 -10.02
C MET A 5 -2.13 -18.84 -8.59
N ARG A 6 -2.10 -19.96 -7.85
CA ARG A 6 -1.57 -20.00 -6.48
C ARG A 6 -0.04 -20.02 -6.45
N ALA A 7 0.60 -20.58 -7.48
CA ALA A 7 2.06 -20.71 -7.55
C ALA A 7 2.76 -19.35 -7.74
N ASP A 8 2.13 -18.41 -8.47
CA ASP A 8 2.68 -17.08 -8.77
C ASP A 8 2.18 -15.97 -7.84
N SER A 9 1.26 -16.29 -6.90
CA SER A 9 0.69 -15.29 -6.01
C SER A 9 1.57 -15.07 -4.78
N VAL A 10 1.84 -13.80 -4.44
CA VAL A 10 2.50 -13.42 -3.19
C VAL A 10 1.49 -13.29 -2.05
N LEU A 11 0.26 -12.87 -2.35
CA LEU A 11 -0.84 -12.76 -1.40
C LEU A 11 -2.05 -13.54 -1.89
N PHE A 12 -2.65 -14.35 -1.03
CA PHE A 12 -3.86 -15.09 -1.29
C PHE A 12 -4.84 -14.93 -0.13
N ILE A 13 -6.03 -14.43 -0.44
CA ILE A 13 -7.12 -14.17 0.50
C ILE A 13 -8.25 -15.11 0.17
N ARG A 14 -8.84 -15.75 1.18
CA ARG A 14 -9.95 -16.68 1.02
C ARG A 14 -11.07 -16.38 1.99
N SER A 15 -12.25 -16.10 1.44
CA SER A 15 -13.51 -15.91 2.18
C SER A 15 -13.38 -15.02 3.40
N LEU A 16 -12.66 -13.89 3.26
CA LEU A 16 -12.36 -12.99 4.35
C LEU A 16 -13.60 -12.20 4.73
N CYS A 17 -13.99 -12.27 6.00
CA CYS A 17 -15.15 -11.58 6.53
C CYS A 17 -14.77 -10.69 7.72
N LYS A 18 -15.42 -9.52 7.81
CA LYS A 18 -15.38 -8.62 8.96
C LYS A 18 -16.67 -7.85 9.09
N SER A 19 -17.23 -7.88 10.28
CA SER A 19 -18.41 -7.10 10.63
C SER A 19 -18.13 -6.14 11.78
N PHE A 20 -18.77 -4.98 11.75
CA PHE A 20 -18.81 -4.00 12.83
C PHE A 20 -20.28 -3.77 13.19
N GLY A 21 -20.71 -4.40 14.29
CA GLY A 21 -22.15 -4.45 14.60
C GLY A 21 -22.94 -5.12 13.46
N GLY A 22 -23.93 -4.43 12.92
CA GLY A 22 -24.75 -4.92 11.80
C GLY A 22 -24.15 -4.70 10.40
N ILE A 23 -23.01 -4.03 10.29
CA ILE A 23 -22.40 -3.68 9.00
C ILE A 23 -21.31 -4.69 8.64
N LYS A 24 -21.47 -5.41 7.53
CA LYS A 24 -20.43 -6.25 6.96
C LYS A 24 -19.47 -5.40 6.13
N ALA A 25 -18.30 -5.11 6.68
CA ALA A 25 -17.28 -4.32 5.99
C ALA A 25 -16.50 -5.14 4.95
N THR A 26 -16.24 -6.42 5.23
CA THR A 26 -15.84 -7.43 4.24
C THR A 26 -16.75 -8.63 4.37
N ASP A 27 -17.26 -9.15 3.25
CA ASP A 27 -18.23 -10.24 3.16
C ASP A 27 -17.81 -11.21 2.06
N ASP A 28 -17.15 -12.30 2.46
CA ASP A 28 -16.61 -13.35 1.57
C ASP A 28 -15.58 -12.84 0.54
N VAL A 29 -14.69 -11.93 0.97
CA VAL A 29 -13.66 -11.40 0.08
C VAL A 29 -12.63 -12.49 -0.21
N SER A 30 -12.49 -12.80 -1.51
CA SER A 30 -11.46 -13.70 -2.02
C SER A 30 -10.68 -12.99 -3.13
N LEU A 31 -9.35 -12.94 -3.00
CA LEU A 31 -8.47 -12.19 -3.88
C LEU A 31 -7.10 -12.84 -3.92
N SER A 32 -6.46 -12.84 -5.08
CA SER A 32 -5.05 -13.21 -5.23
C SER A 32 -4.26 -12.07 -5.88
N VAL A 33 -3.07 -11.81 -5.36
CA VAL A 33 -2.15 -10.81 -5.91
C VAL A 33 -0.89 -11.53 -6.38
N CYS A 34 -0.60 -11.40 -7.67
CA CYS A 34 0.58 -11.97 -8.27
C CYS A 34 1.85 -11.25 -7.83
N ARG A 35 3.00 -11.91 -7.92
CA ARG A 35 4.31 -11.29 -7.66
C ARG A 35 4.64 -10.29 -8.76
N GLY A 36 5.21 -9.16 -8.35
CA GLY A 36 5.55 -8.05 -9.23
C GLY A 36 4.32 -7.27 -9.69
N GLY A 37 4.55 -6.02 -10.10
CA GLY A 37 3.51 -5.14 -10.61
C GLY A 37 2.58 -4.54 -9.55
N ILE A 38 1.58 -3.85 -10.04
CA ILE A 38 0.64 -3.09 -9.23
C ILE A 38 -0.77 -3.66 -9.38
N HIS A 39 -1.34 -4.12 -8.27
CA HIS A 39 -2.74 -4.52 -8.18
C HIS A 39 -3.52 -3.43 -7.44
N ALA A 40 -4.50 -2.83 -8.09
CA ALA A 40 -5.35 -1.84 -7.45
C ALA A 40 -6.70 -2.43 -7.03
N VAL A 41 -7.22 -1.96 -5.91
CA VAL A 41 -8.58 -2.25 -5.43
C VAL A 41 -9.36 -0.95 -5.45
N ILE A 42 -10.40 -0.90 -6.27
CA ILE A 42 -11.30 0.24 -6.39
C ILE A 42 -12.70 -0.09 -5.92
N GLY A 43 -13.50 0.93 -5.74
CA GLY A 43 -14.92 0.80 -5.35
C GLY A 43 -15.43 2.06 -4.68
N PRO A 44 -16.75 2.19 -4.48
CA PRO A 44 -17.35 3.34 -3.85
C PRO A 44 -16.90 3.52 -2.39
N ASN A 45 -17.18 4.70 -1.83
CA ASN A 45 -16.97 4.94 -0.41
C ASN A 45 -17.83 3.97 0.40
N GLY A 46 -17.24 3.41 1.47
CA GLY A 46 -17.91 2.39 2.28
C GLY A 46 -17.89 0.97 1.70
N ALA A 47 -17.25 0.73 0.54
CA ALA A 47 -17.13 -0.61 -0.04
C ALA A 47 -16.30 -1.60 0.79
N GLY A 48 -15.57 -1.14 1.82
CA GLY A 48 -14.76 -1.99 2.70
C GLY A 48 -13.26 -2.02 2.36
N LYS A 49 -12.80 -1.20 1.41
CA LYS A 49 -11.41 -1.16 0.92
C LYS A 49 -10.39 -0.92 2.04
N THR A 50 -10.56 0.13 2.83
CA THR A 50 -9.69 0.45 3.98
C THR A 50 -9.72 -0.65 5.03
N THR A 51 -10.89 -1.27 5.25
CA THR A 51 -11.01 -2.43 6.16
C THR A 51 -10.22 -3.62 5.63
N LEU A 52 -10.26 -3.89 4.33
CA LEU A 52 -9.45 -4.93 3.71
C LEU A 52 -7.95 -4.68 3.96
N ILE A 53 -7.45 -3.48 3.67
CA ILE A 53 -6.04 -3.13 3.94
C ILE A 53 -5.70 -3.26 5.43
N ALA A 54 -6.59 -2.84 6.33
CA ALA A 54 -6.40 -2.98 7.77
C ALA A 54 -6.35 -4.45 8.23
N GLN A 55 -7.15 -5.33 7.62
CA GLN A 55 -7.08 -6.77 7.86
C GLN A 55 -5.76 -7.36 7.32
N LEU A 56 -5.31 -6.97 6.13
CA LEU A 56 -4.07 -7.44 5.53
C LEU A 56 -2.83 -6.98 6.31
N SER A 57 -2.83 -5.75 6.81
CA SER A 57 -1.74 -5.23 7.63
C SER A 57 -1.70 -5.83 9.05
N GLY A 58 -2.79 -6.48 9.50
CA GLY A 58 -2.90 -7.03 10.85
C GLY A 58 -3.36 -6.01 11.90
N GLN A 59 -3.80 -4.83 11.48
CA GLN A 59 -4.39 -3.81 12.35
C GLN A 59 -5.78 -4.24 12.85
N ILE A 60 -6.56 -4.88 11.97
CA ILE A 60 -7.87 -5.45 12.30
C ILE A 60 -7.83 -6.96 12.08
N ARG A 61 -8.31 -7.72 13.05
CA ARG A 61 -8.45 -9.16 12.91
C ARG A 61 -9.76 -9.47 12.18
N PRO A 62 -9.73 -10.29 11.10
CA PRO A 62 -10.95 -10.79 10.48
C PRO A 62 -11.75 -11.68 11.42
N ASP A 63 -13.05 -11.77 11.19
CA ASP A 63 -13.96 -12.64 11.94
C ASP A 63 -13.87 -14.09 11.42
N SER A 64 -13.66 -14.24 10.09
CA SER A 64 -13.45 -15.54 9.45
C SER A 64 -12.66 -15.39 8.15
N GLY A 65 -12.29 -16.51 7.54
CA GLY A 65 -11.46 -16.59 6.34
C GLY A 65 -10.00 -16.83 6.62
N ASP A 66 -9.17 -16.76 5.59
CA ASP A 66 -7.72 -16.97 5.70
C ASP A 66 -6.95 -15.97 4.83
N ILE A 67 -5.72 -15.66 5.26
CA ILE A 67 -4.77 -14.79 4.56
C ILE A 67 -3.43 -15.51 4.51
N GLU A 68 -3.00 -15.88 3.31
CA GLU A 68 -1.68 -16.44 3.05
C GLU A 68 -0.80 -15.38 2.39
N PHE A 69 0.40 -15.18 2.92
CA PHE A 69 1.43 -14.32 2.36
C PHE A 69 2.71 -15.11 2.17
N ASP A 70 3.25 -15.08 0.96
CA ASP A 70 4.45 -15.83 0.57
C ASP A 70 4.35 -17.32 0.96
N GLY A 71 3.18 -17.93 0.70
CA GLY A 71 2.89 -19.34 0.97
C GLY A 71 2.67 -19.70 2.44
N ARG A 72 2.60 -18.73 3.35
CA ARG A 72 2.38 -18.94 4.79
C ARG A 72 1.15 -18.20 5.27
N SER A 73 0.32 -18.85 6.11
CA SER A 73 -0.79 -18.14 6.75
C SER A 73 -0.26 -17.09 7.72
N ILE A 74 -0.76 -15.86 7.53
CA ILE A 74 -0.45 -14.72 8.40
C ILE A 74 -1.67 -14.29 9.24
N LEU A 75 -2.73 -15.10 9.27
CA LEU A 75 -3.99 -14.79 9.93
C LEU A 75 -3.82 -14.41 11.41
N ARG A 76 -2.90 -15.09 12.11
CA ARG A 76 -2.61 -14.86 13.53
C ARG A 76 -1.43 -13.92 13.78
N ALA A 77 -0.71 -13.54 12.71
CA ALA A 77 0.44 -12.65 12.81
C ALA A 77 0.00 -11.20 13.05
N GLY A 78 0.59 -10.55 14.06
CA GLY A 78 0.41 -9.11 14.28
C GLY A 78 1.18 -8.25 13.27
N MET A 79 0.94 -6.93 13.29
CA MET A 79 1.54 -5.97 12.36
C MET A 79 3.07 -6.11 12.23
N ALA A 80 3.79 -6.14 13.35
CA ALA A 80 5.24 -6.24 13.34
C ALA A 80 5.76 -7.56 12.74
N GLN A 81 5.02 -8.67 12.94
CA GLN A 81 5.37 -9.97 12.35
C GLN A 81 5.13 -9.97 10.83
N ARG A 82 4.05 -9.33 10.36
CA ARG A 82 3.76 -9.20 8.92
C ARG A 82 4.78 -8.30 8.23
N ALA A 83 5.15 -7.19 8.86
CA ALA A 83 6.21 -6.31 8.35
C ALA A 83 7.55 -7.06 8.21
N ARG A 84 7.96 -7.84 9.24
CA ARG A 84 9.17 -8.69 9.18
C ARG A 84 9.07 -9.82 8.14
N ALA A 85 7.86 -10.28 7.82
CA ALA A 85 7.66 -11.25 6.74
C ALA A 85 7.78 -10.61 5.34
N GLY A 86 7.85 -9.27 5.27
CA GLY A 86 7.99 -8.50 4.04
C GLY A 86 6.69 -7.87 3.54
N LEU A 87 5.63 -7.82 4.34
CA LEU A 87 4.38 -7.13 4.03
C LEU A 87 4.36 -5.77 4.74
N ALA A 88 4.86 -4.74 4.06
CA ALA A 88 4.87 -3.38 4.60
C ALA A 88 3.61 -2.62 4.19
N ARG A 89 3.11 -1.77 5.07
CA ARG A 89 2.02 -0.82 4.80
C ARG A 89 2.54 0.60 4.90
N SER A 90 2.23 1.45 3.91
CA SER A 90 2.31 2.89 4.11
C SER A 90 1.16 3.31 5.04
N PHE A 91 1.45 4.17 5.99
CA PHE A 91 0.49 4.48 7.04
C PHE A 91 -0.57 5.47 6.53
N GLN A 92 -1.85 5.19 6.85
CA GLN A 92 -3.00 6.06 6.60
C GLN A 92 -2.98 7.35 7.47
N ILE A 93 -2.25 7.31 8.59
CA ILE A 93 -1.92 8.48 9.41
C ILE A 93 -0.43 8.72 9.20
N THR A 94 -0.06 9.92 8.83
CA THR A 94 1.34 10.35 8.67
C THR A 94 2.16 9.89 9.87
N SER A 95 2.82 8.73 9.73
CA SER A 95 3.67 8.14 10.79
C SER A 95 5.07 8.74 10.74
N VAL A 96 5.18 9.92 10.14
CA VAL A 96 6.41 10.69 10.10
C VAL A 96 6.55 11.52 11.38
N PHE A 97 7.73 11.56 11.91
CA PHE A 97 8.08 12.44 13.03
C PHE A 97 8.25 13.85 12.50
N ARG A 98 7.22 14.66 12.67
CA ARG A 98 7.10 16.00 12.05
C ARG A 98 8.18 16.97 12.45
N GLU A 99 8.74 16.81 13.65
CA GLU A 99 9.80 17.65 14.22
C GLU A 99 11.22 17.20 13.79
N MET A 100 11.33 16.06 13.14
CA MET A 100 12.58 15.51 12.61
C MET A 100 12.73 15.86 11.13
N THR A 101 13.95 15.78 10.65
CA THR A 101 14.26 15.95 9.22
C THR A 101 13.76 14.75 8.39
N ILE A 102 13.68 14.94 7.08
CA ILE A 102 13.36 13.89 6.11
C ILE A 102 14.37 12.74 6.25
N LEU A 103 15.67 13.05 6.36
CA LEU A 103 16.72 12.04 6.51
C LEU A 103 16.57 11.26 7.82
N GLU A 104 16.37 11.94 8.95
CA GLU A 104 16.22 11.27 10.24
C GLU A 104 15.02 10.32 10.26
N ASN A 105 13.91 10.69 9.63
CA ASN A 105 12.75 9.79 9.48
C ASN A 105 13.10 8.54 8.67
N ALA A 106 13.79 8.71 7.53
CA ALA A 106 14.22 7.60 6.70
C ALA A 106 15.24 6.70 7.43
N MET A 107 16.19 7.27 8.16
CA MET A 107 17.15 6.52 8.98
C MET A 107 16.48 5.68 10.05
N LEU A 108 15.44 6.22 10.73
CA LEU A 108 14.65 5.45 11.70
C LEU A 108 13.97 4.24 11.08
N ALA A 109 13.47 4.38 9.85
CA ALA A 109 12.86 3.26 9.12
C ALA A 109 13.90 2.18 8.78
N VAL A 110 15.09 2.57 8.30
CA VAL A 110 16.21 1.65 8.03
C VAL A 110 16.64 0.93 9.32
N GLN A 111 16.82 1.67 10.42
CA GLN A 111 17.20 1.10 11.72
C GLN A 111 16.15 0.07 12.21
N GLY A 112 14.86 0.40 12.07
CA GLY A 112 13.76 -0.50 12.41
C GLY A 112 13.76 -1.79 11.58
N ALA A 113 14.12 -1.71 10.30
CA ALA A 113 14.25 -2.85 9.41
C ALA A 113 15.40 -3.79 9.78
N GLN A 114 16.53 -3.24 10.19
CA GLN A 114 17.73 -4.01 10.58
C GLN A 114 17.59 -4.69 11.94
N GLY A 115 16.54 -4.39 12.72
CA GLY A 115 16.30 -5.00 14.03
C GLY A 115 17.26 -4.53 15.14
N HIS A 116 18.10 -3.55 14.88
CA HIS A 116 19.09 -3.01 15.82
C HIS A 116 18.52 -1.93 16.75
N SER A 117 17.28 -2.13 17.24
CA SER A 117 16.58 -1.19 18.15
C SER A 117 17.28 -0.96 19.50
N TYR A 118 18.39 -1.63 19.78
CA TYR A 118 19.09 -1.61 21.08
C TYR A 118 20.40 -0.83 21.10
N ARG A 119 20.78 -0.12 20.03
CA ARG A 119 21.94 0.80 20.09
C ARG A 119 21.52 2.15 20.68
N PHE A 120 21.14 2.17 21.96
CA PHE A 120 20.74 3.38 22.70
C PHE A 120 21.90 4.36 22.97
N TRP A 121 23.15 3.97 22.69
CA TRP A 121 24.35 4.72 23.12
C TRP A 121 24.97 5.60 22.02
N ALA A 122 24.55 5.46 20.76
CA ALA A 122 24.99 6.32 19.69
C ALA A 122 23.81 7.09 19.09
N PRO A 123 23.88 8.41 18.94
CA PRO A 123 22.85 9.18 18.25
C PRO A 123 22.70 8.67 16.81
N VAL A 124 21.48 8.36 16.39
CA VAL A 124 21.16 7.80 15.04
C VAL A 124 21.74 8.67 13.92
N HIS A 125 21.76 9.99 14.08
CA HIS A 125 22.27 10.95 13.10
C HIS A 125 23.82 10.89 12.89
N GLN A 126 24.55 10.08 13.66
CA GLN A 126 25.99 9.87 13.49
C GLN A 126 26.35 8.54 12.82
N ASP A 127 25.35 7.70 12.52
CA ASP A 127 25.54 6.43 11.82
C ASP A 127 25.52 6.67 10.30
N GLN A 128 26.71 6.76 9.69
CA GLN A 128 26.86 7.06 8.26
C GLN A 128 26.28 5.95 7.40
N ASP A 129 26.40 4.68 7.81
CA ASP A 129 25.87 3.55 7.04
C ASP A 129 24.33 3.61 6.97
N LEU A 130 23.66 3.98 8.07
CA LEU A 130 22.22 4.19 8.06
C LEU A 130 21.81 5.39 7.20
N ALA A 131 22.61 6.46 7.24
CA ALA A 131 22.36 7.66 6.44
C ALA A 131 22.47 7.38 4.94
N ASP A 132 23.48 6.62 4.52
CA ASP A 132 23.71 6.28 3.11
C ASP A 132 22.55 5.40 2.59
N ILE A 133 22.14 4.35 3.33
CA ILE A 133 21.00 3.52 2.97
C ILE A 133 19.71 4.35 2.92
N ALA A 134 19.49 5.23 3.89
CA ALA A 134 18.32 6.09 3.92
C ALA A 134 18.31 7.06 2.72
N MET A 135 19.49 7.58 2.34
CA MET A 135 19.63 8.48 1.20
C MET A 135 19.27 7.79 -0.12
N ASP A 136 19.62 6.52 -0.32
CA ASP A 136 19.26 5.73 -1.51
C ASP A 136 17.72 5.61 -1.63
N HIS A 137 17.03 5.35 -0.52
CA HIS A 137 15.55 5.33 -0.53
C HIS A 137 14.96 6.72 -0.78
N LEU A 138 15.58 7.79 -0.27
CA LEU A 138 15.17 9.16 -0.57
C LEU A 138 15.43 9.54 -2.03
N MET A 139 16.49 9.03 -2.65
CA MET A 139 16.73 9.19 -4.10
C MET A 139 15.63 8.53 -4.92
N THR A 140 15.20 7.32 -4.55
CA THR A 140 14.12 6.60 -5.24
C THR A 140 12.84 7.41 -5.31
N VAL A 141 12.52 8.17 -4.26
CA VAL A 141 11.32 9.01 -4.21
C VAL A 141 11.57 10.49 -4.54
N GLY A 142 12.79 10.87 -4.94
CA GLY A 142 13.15 12.23 -5.35
C GLY A 142 13.29 13.24 -4.20
N LEU A 143 13.43 12.80 -2.95
CA LEU A 143 13.54 13.68 -1.75
C LEU A 143 14.97 13.91 -1.25
N HIS A 144 15.99 13.32 -1.87
CA HIS A 144 17.38 13.39 -1.41
C HIS A 144 17.91 14.84 -1.28
N HIS A 145 17.51 15.73 -2.19
CA HIS A 145 17.91 17.14 -2.18
C HIS A 145 17.22 17.97 -1.08
N ARG A 146 16.20 17.40 -0.41
CA ARG A 146 15.49 17.99 0.72
C ARG A 146 15.72 17.27 2.05
N SER A 147 16.67 16.34 2.09
CA SER A 147 16.93 15.44 3.23
C SER A 147 17.09 16.17 4.58
N GLY A 148 17.71 17.35 4.59
CA GLY A 148 17.88 18.17 5.79
C GLY A 148 16.64 19.03 6.18
N ARG A 149 15.53 19.00 5.43
CA ARG A 149 14.33 19.77 5.79
C ARG A 149 13.54 19.05 6.88
N ILE A 150 12.99 19.84 7.82
CA ILE A 150 12.06 19.33 8.84
C ILE A 150 10.74 18.99 8.17
N VAL A 151 10.17 17.82 8.50
CA VAL A 151 8.98 17.27 7.84
C VAL A 151 7.75 18.18 7.98
N SER A 152 7.60 18.91 9.09
CA SER A 152 6.52 19.89 9.25
C SER A 152 6.59 21.07 8.28
N SER A 153 7.73 21.31 7.62
CA SER A 153 7.95 22.41 6.68
C SER A 153 7.80 22.04 5.20
N VAL A 154 7.50 20.78 4.89
CA VAL A 154 7.36 20.30 3.51
C VAL A 154 5.90 20.05 3.15
N SER A 155 5.60 19.95 1.83
CA SER A 155 4.24 19.74 1.34
C SER A 155 3.67 18.36 1.73
N HIS A 156 2.34 18.22 1.62
CA HIS A 156 1.69 16.92 1.84
C HIS A 156 2.19 15.85 0.86
N GLY A 157 2.44 16.22 -0.40
CA GLY A 157 2.99 15.31 -1.40
C GLY A 157 4.38 14.81 -1.03
N GLU A 158 5.27 15.71 -0.55
CA GLU A 158 6.60 15.34 -0.06
C GLU A 158 6.53 14.45 1.19
N GLN A 159 5.55 14.68 2.08
CA GLN A 159 5.31 13.79 3.22
C GLN A 159 4.88 12.38 2.75
N ARG A 160 4.02 12.29 1.73
CA ARG A 160 3.63 11.01 1.13
C ARG A 160 4.80 10.30 0.43
N GLN A 161 5.65 11.04 -0.28
CA GLN A 161 6.88 10.49 -0.85
C GLN A 161 7.79 9.91 0.25
N LEU A 162 7.95 10.64 1.37
CA LEU A 162 8.72 10.16 2.52
C LEU A 162 8.13 8.87 3.11
N GLU A 163 6.81 8.76 3.24
CA GLU A 163 6.15 7.54 3.71
C GLU A 163 6.45 6.33 2.80
N VAL A 164 6.48 6.54 1.48
CA VAL A 164 6.88 5.50 0.53
C VAL A 164 8.36 5.13 0.71
N ALA A 165 9.27 6.10 0.86
CA ALA A 165 10.69 5.84 1.13
C ALA A 165 10.89 5.04 2.42
N MET A 166 10.19 5.41 3.50
CA MET A 166 10.25 4.68 4.78
C MET A 166 9.71 3.24 4.64
N ALA A 167 8.65 3.04 3.87
CA ALA A 167 8.13 1.70 3.60
C ALA A 167 9.12 0.86 2.76
N LEU A 168 9.81 1.46 1.79
CA LEU A 168 10.86 0.81 1.00
C LEU A 168 12.08 0.44 1.84
N ALA A 169 12.45 1.26 2.82
CA ALA A 169 13.52 0.98 3.77
C ALA A 169 13.32 -0.33 4.56
N MET A 170 12.07 -0.77 4.74
CA MET A 170 11.73 -2.07 5.32
C MET A 170 12.04 -3.26 4.40
N GLN A 171 12.58 -3.02 3.20
CA GLN A 171 12.88 -4.02 2.16
C GLN A 171 11.70 -4.98 1.91
N PRO A 172 10.49 -4.46 1.63
CA PRO A 172 9.30 -5.28 1.54
C PRO A 172 9.32 -6.16 0.28
N LYS A 173 8.67 -7.34 0.40
CA LYS A 173 8.25 -8.16 -0.75
C LYS A 173 7.00 -7.60 -1.40
N MET A 174 6.16 -6.94 -0.59
CA MET A 174 4.90 -6.34 -1.01
C MET A 174 4.58 -5.10 -0.19
N LEU A 175 4.14 -4.04 -0.87
CA LEU A 175 3.65 -2.80 -0.28
C LEU A 175 2.12 -2.78 -0.29
N LEU A 176 1.54 -2.39 0.83
CA LEU A 176 0.12 -2.05 0.96
C LEU A 176 0.00 -0.53 1.02
N LEU A 177 -0.66 0.07 0.03
CA LEU A 177 -0.88 1.52 -0.05
C LEU A 177 -2.37 1.84 0.07
N ASP A 178 -2.70 2.75 0.98
CA ASP A 178 -4.09 3.16 1.24
C ASP A 178 -4.26 4.62 0.83
N GLU A 179 -4.85 4.85 -0.34
CA GLU A 179 -5.07 6.14 -0.98
C GLU A 179 -3.81 7.03 -1.04
N PRO A 180 -2.73 6.56 -1.71
CA PRO A 180 -1.47 7.29 -1.74
C PRO A 180 -1.56 8.67 -2.42
N MET A 181 -2.58 8.92 -3.26
CA MET A 181 -2.83 10.19 -3.94
C MET A 181 -3.79 11.11 -3.16
N ALA A 182 -4.33 10.66 -2.02
CA ALA A 182 -5.32 11.47 -1.29
C ALA A 182 -4.71 12.76 -0.71
N GLY A 183 -5.36 13.89 -0.97
CA GLY A 183 -5.00 15.19 -0.40
C GLY A 183 -3.76 15.87 -0.99
N ILE A 184 -3.24 15.38 -2.11
CA ILE A 184 -2.11 15.99 -2.82
C ILE A 184 -2.57 16.70 -4.11
N GLY A 185 -1.78 17.67 -4.57
CA GLY A 185 -2.06 18.42 -5.80
C GLY A 185 -1.76 17.61 -7.07
N LYS A 186 -2.24 18.08 -8.22
CA LYS A 186 -2.06 17.39 -9.51
C LYS A 186 -0.59 17.09 -9.85
N GLU A 187 0.30 18.06 -9.67
CA GLU A 187 1.74 17.85 -9.93
C GLU A 187 2.34 16.79 -9.02
N GLU A 188 1.95 16.79 -7.74
CA GLU A 188 2.40 15.80 -6.76
C GLU A 188 1.82 14.41 -7.09
N THR A 189 0.57 14.34 -7.60
CA THR A 189 -0.03 13.10 -8.09
C THR A 189 0.77 12.52 -9.26
N PHE A 190 1.16 13.34 -10.24
CA PHE A 190 2.01 12.86 -11.35
C PHE A 190 3.35 12.32 -10.85
N ARG A 191 4.02 13.02 -9.94
CA ARG A 191 5.27 12.54 -9.34
C ARG A 191 5.08 11.22 -8.58
N MET A 192 3.98 11.10 -7.82
CA MET A 192 3.67 9.86 -7.11
C MET A 192 3.41 8.70 -8.08
N ILE A 193 2.73 8.93 -9.21
CA ILE A 193 2.54 7.95 -10.27
C ILE A 193 3.89 7.48 -10.82
N GLU A 194 4.82 8.38 -11.11
CA GLU A 194 6.17 8.02 -11.58
C GLU A 194 6.92 7.17 -10.54
N ILE A 195 6.89 7.59 -9.27
CA ILE A 195 7.53 6.85 -8.17
C ILE A 195 6.94 5.45 -8.04
N LEU A 196 5.61 5.33 -7.98
CA LEU A 196 4.95 4.04 -7.83
C LEU A 196 5.12 3.13 -9.05
N SER A 197 5.22 3.68 -10.25
CA SER A 197 5.55 2.93 -11.46
C SER A 197 6.97 2.33 -11.38
N LEU A 198 7.96 3.11 -10.95
CA LEU A 198 9.33 2.62 -10.73
C LEU A 198 9.38 1.54 -9.65
N VAL A 199 8.73 1.77 -8.52
CA VAL A 199 8.68 0.81 -7.41
C VAL A 199 7.93 -0.47 -7.82
N GLY A 200 6.83 -0.35 -8.57
CA GLY A 200 6.03 -1.48 -9.04
C GLY A 200 6.77 -2.37 -10.04
N ALA A 201 7.73 -1.84 -10.78
CA ALA A 201 8.59 -2.63 -11.67
C ALA A 201 9.48 -3.63 -10.89
N GLU A 202 9.83 -3.33 -9.63
CA GLU A 202 10.71 -4.16 -8.80
C GLU A 202 9.99 -4.88 -7.66
N LYS A 203 8.90 -4.32 -7.17
CA LYS A 203 8.15 -4.80 -6.00
C LYS A 203 6.70 -5.07 -6.34
N THR A 204 6.05 -5.88 -5.53
CA THR A 204 4.59 -6.03 -5.62
C THR A 204 3.92 -4.91 -4.83
N ILE A 205 2.92 -4.27 -5.42
CA ILE A 205 2.12 -3.24 -4.76
C ILE A 205 0.65 -3.68 -4.78
N LEU A 206 -0.01 -3.65 -3.64
CA LEU A 206 -1.47 -3.64 -3.55
C LEU A 206 -1.89 -2.26 -3.06
N MET A 207 -2.61 -1.53 -3.89
CA MET A 207 -3.10 -0.21 -3.51
C MET A 207 -4.62 -0.14 -3.53
N VAL A 208 -5.16 0.66 -2.63
CA VAL A 208 -6.56 1.10 -2.67
C VAL A 208 -6.56 2.54 -3.16
N GLU A 209 -7.36 2.84 -4.16
CA GLU A 209 -7.48 4.18 -4.71
C GLU A 209 -8.89 4.46 -5.22
N HIS A 210 -9.21 5.75 -5.31
CA HIS A 210 -10.45 6.24 -5.90
C HIS A 210 -10.21 7.19 -7.08
N ASP A 211 -8.97 7.63 -7.30
CA ASP A 211 -8.56 8.38 -8.49
C ASP A 211 -8.38 7.41 -9.66
N MET A 212 -9.36 7.40 -10.56
CA MET A 212 -9.40 6.46 -11.68
C MET A 212 -8.29 6.71 -12.70
N ASP A 213 -7.87 7.96 -12.88
CA ASP A 213 -6.81 8.31 -13.84
C ASP A 213 -5.47 7.77 -13.35
N ALA A 214 -5.19 7.91 -12.05
CA ALA A 214 -4.02 7.33 -11.42
C ALA A 214 -4.04 5.79 -11.47
N VAL A 215 -5.19 5.17 -11.14
CA VAL A 215 -5.35 3.71 -11.19
C VAL A 215 -5.13 3.17 -12.59
N PHE A 216 -5.75 3.79 -13.61
CA PHE A 216 -5.62 3.32 -15.00
C PHE A 216 -4.21 3.51 -15.57
N SER A 217 -3.45 4.46 -15.03
CA SER A 217 -2.05 4.70 -15.43
C SER A 217 -1.08 3.70 -14.80
N LEU A 218 -1.41 3.19 -13.61
CA LEU A 218 -0.46 2.41 -12.78
C LEU A 218 -0.76 0.91 -12.73
N ALA A 219 -2.04 0.53 -12.70
CA ALA A 219 -2.41 -0.83 -12.32
C ALA A 219 -2.24 -1.82 -13.49
N ASP A 220 -1.61 -2.95 -13.21
CA ASP A 220 -1.57 -4.12 -14.09
C ASP A 220 -2.84 -4.95 -13.94
N GLN A 221 -3.32 -5.07 -12.70
CA GLN A 221 -4.57 -5.74 -12.34
C GLN A 221 -5.46 -4.86 -11.48
N LEU A 222 -6.76 -5.04 -11.65
CA LEU A 222 -7.77 -4.25 -10.96
C LEU A 222 -8.84 -5.15 -10.36
N SER A 223 -9.12 -4.97 -9.08
CA SER A 223 -10.26 -5.57 -8.40
C SER A 223 -11.27 -4.50 -8.04
N VAL A 224 -12.53 -4.80 -8.29
CA VAL A 224 -13.64 -3.91 -7.94
C VAL A 224 -14.36 -4.45 -6.73
N MET A 225 -14.45 -3.62 -5.68
CA MET A 225 -15.07 -3.96 -4.41
C MET A 225 -16.34 -3.15 -4.21
N VAL A 226 -17.47 -3.82 -3.95
CA VAL A 226 -18.78 -3.19 -3.70
C VAL A 226 -19.45 -3.91 -2.53
N ASN A 227 -19.95 -3.15 -1.56
CA ASN A 227 -20.67 -3.69 -0.40
C ASN A 227 -19.93 -4.83 0.32
N GLY A 228 -18.62 -4.67 0.51
CA GLY A 228 -17.79 -5.66 1.19
C GLY A 228 -17.37 -6.86 0.35
N ARG A 229 -17.72 -6.93 -0.93
CA ARG A 229 -17.42 -8.06 -1.83
C ARG A 229 -16.60 -7.64 -3.04
N VAL A 230 -15.71 -8.51 -3.49
CA VAL A 230 -15.04 -8.36 -4.79
C VAL A 230 -15.98 -8.88 -5.87
N ILE A 231 -16.44 -8.00 -6.76
CA ILE A 231 -17.36 -8.34 -7.85
C ILE A 231 -16.65 -8.69 -9.16
N ALA A 232 -15.45 -8.16 -9.37
CA ALA A 232 -14.64 -8.45 -10.56
C ALA A 232 -13.15 -8.27 -10.25
N THR A 233 -12.32 -9.08 -10.89
CA THR A 233 -10.84 -8.94 -10.90
C THR A 233 -10.34 -9.31 -12.28
N ASP A 234 -9.68 -8.38 -12.97
CA ASP A 234 -9.06 -8.60 -14.28
C ASP A 234 -8.09 -7.44 -14.61
N SER A 235 -7.53 -7.46 -15.82
CA SER A 235 -6.77 -6.32 -16.35
C SER A 235 -7.64 -5.06 -16.44
N VAL A 236 -6.99 -3.89 -16.39
CA VAL A 236 -7.67 -2.58 -16.47
C VAL A 236 -8.62 -2.51 -17.66
N ALA A 237 -8.17 -2.96 -18.85
CA ALA A 237 -8.97 -2.91 -20.07
C ALA A 237 -10.28 -3.70 -19.95
N LYS A 238 -10.24 -4.90 -19.38
CA LYS A 238 -11.42 -5.75 -19.19
C LYS A 238 -12.35 -5.20 -18.11
N ILE A 239 -11.81 -4.67 -17.01
CA ILE A 239 -12.63 -4.04 -15.97
C ILE A 239 -13.40 -2.84 -16.51
N ARG A 240 -12.77 -1.99 -17.33
CA ARG A 240 -13.43 -0.84 -17.97
C ARG A 240 -14.60 -1.23 -18.86
N SER A 241 -14.52 -2.38 -19.54
CA SER A 241 -15.57 -2.89 -20.43
C SER A 241 -16.58 -3.82 -19.73
N ASN A 242 -16.39 -4.11 -18.44
CA ASN A 242 -17.28 -5.03 -17.70
C ASN A 242 -18.63 -4.36 -17.38
N PRO A 243 -19.77 -4.90 -17.89
CA PRO A 243 -21.09 -4.30 -17.68
C PRO A 243 -21.53 -4.23 -16.21
N GLU A 244 -21.15 -5.21 -15.40
CA GLU A 244 -21.46 -5.25 -13.96
C GLU A 244 -20.73 -4.13 -13.22
N VAL A 245 -19.45 -3.89 -13.54
CA VAL A 245 -18.65 -2.81 -13.00
C VAL A 245 -19.19 -1.44 -13.44
N GLN A 246 -19.51 -1.31 -14.72
CA GLN A 246 -20.11 -0.09 -15.25
C GLN A 246 -21.41 0.26 -14.53
N LYS A 247 -22.29 -0.72 -14.34
CA LYS A 247 -23.58 -0.52 -13.64
C LYS A 247 -23.40 -0.21 -12.15
N SER A 248 -22.44 -0.87 -11.48
CA SER A 248 -22.33 -0.81 -10.02
C SER A 248 -21.42 0.32 -9.54
N TYR A 249 -20.49 0.80 -10.38
CA TYR A 249 -19.47 1.75 -9.95
C TYR A 249 -19.17 2.85 -10.97
N LEU A 250 -19.04 2.55 -12.26
CA LEU A 250 -18.66 3.54 -13.28
C LEU A 250 -19.86 4.28 -13.87
N GLY A 251 -21.06 3.75 -13.76
CA GLY A 251 -22.29 4.32 -14.33
C GLY A 251 -22.76 5.64 -13.71
N GLY A 252 -22.11 6.11 -12.62
CA GLY A 252 -22.37 7.40 -12.00
C GLY A 252 -21.38 8.50 -12.36
N SER A 253 -20.23 8.19 -12.97
CA SER A 253 -19.15 9.15 -13.23
C SER A 253 -18.93 9.47 -14.72
N CYS A 254 -19.51 8.70 -15.64
CA CYS A 254 -19.40 8.95 -17.08
C CYS A 254 -20.50 9.86 -17.67
N ALA A 255 -21.35 10.47 -16.85
CA ALA A 255 -22.44 11.36 -17.29
C ALA A 255 -22.26 12.79 -16.78
N LYS A 256 -21.07 13.37 -16.92
CA LYS A 256 -20.87 14.83 -16.88
C LYS A 256 -19.68 15.15 -17.78
N ASP A 257 -20.01 15.46 -19.04
CA ASP A 257 -19.23 16.37 -19.88
C ASP A 257 -19.25 17.76 -19.29
#